data_1fcb45d1127fff7079a07f3965f10032
#
_entry.id   1fcb45d1127fff7079a07f3965f10032
#
_cell.length_a   1.000
_cell.length_b   1.000
_cell.length_c   1.000
_cell.angle_alpha   90.00
_cell.angle_beta   90.00
_cell.angle_gamma   90.00
#
_symmetry.space_group_name_H-M   'P 1'
#
loop_
_entity.id
_entity.type
_entity.pdbx_description
1 polymer ?
#
loop_
_entity_poly.entity_id
_entity_poly.type
_entity_poly.pdbx_seq_one_letter_code
_entity_poly.pdbx_strand_id
1 'polypeptide(L)'
;GFASYTYESGKNPEGLKTINGLTVGKAYEPLLNSFDPYDVEEDLAEMQNVVANMKADSAEFIVFVMHWGVEYKPQPSNNQMLVAKALNEAGVDVIFGSHPHVVQPIDFIVNDSTQHMTFVAYSMGNFISNQRYESMQNYNTEDGLYVGVEIEKDGNNKPVLKQVFYEPTWVNRYKKGDKYYFEVVPARIAKENKEA
;
A
#
# COMPACT_ATOMS: atom_id res chain seq x y z
N GLY A 1 15.75 -0.98 -4.45
CA GLY A 1 15.51 -0.15 -3.27
C GLY A 1 14.12 -0.40 -2.71
N PHE A 2 13.98 -0.34 -1.39
CA PHE A 2 12.69 -0.45 -0.71
C PHE A 2 12.55 0.68 0.31
N ALA A 3 11.38 1.35 0.31
CA ALA A 3 10.97 2.25 1.37
C ALA A 3 9.53 1.94 1.80
N SER A 4 9.21 2.20 3.06
CA SER A 4 7.86 2.11 3.58
C SER A 4 7.52 3.39 4.32
N TYR A 5 6.31 3.90 4.07
CA TYR A 5 5.80 5.11 4.71
C TYR A 5 4.42 4.87 5.32
N THR A 6 4.14 5.56 6.42
CA THR A 6 2.82 5.58 7.05
C THR A 6 2.33 7.01 7.24
N TYR A 7 1.01 7.22 7.11
CA TYR A 7 0.42 8.52 7.39
C TYR A 7 0.45 8.83 8.90
N GLU A 8 0.55 10.12 9.22
CA GLU A 8 0.40 10.63 10.59
C GLU A 8 -1.09 10.86 10.89
N SER A 9 -1.52 10.49 12.08
CA SER A 9 -2.91 10.74 12.53
C SER A 9 -3.03 12.07 13.32
N GLY A 10 -2.06 12.96 13.14
CA GLY A 10 -1.99 14.28 13.76
C GLY A 10 -0.96 14.35 14.87
N LYS A 11 -1.14 15.33 15.78
CA LYS A 11 -0.24 15.55 16.93
C LYS A 11 -1.03 15.44 18.22
N ASN A 12 -0.39 14.93 19.27
CA ASN A 12 -0.95 14.92 20.62
C ASN A 12 -0.88 16.33 21.24
N PRO A 13 -1.46 16.58 22.44
CA PRO A 13 -1.42 17.88 23.12
C PRO A 13 -0.01 18.40 23.43
N GLU A 14 1.00 17.53 23.44
CA GLU A 14 2.40 17.86 23.68
C GLU A 14 3.16 18.16 22.36
N GLY A 15 2.45 18.11 21.21
CA GLY A 15 3.01 18.38 19.91
C GLY A 15 3.78 17.20 19.28
N LEU A 16 3.73 16.00 19.87
CA LEU A 16 4.37 14.80 19.33
C LEU A 16 3.49 14.18 18.25
N LYS A 17 4.13 13.63 17.22
CA LYS A 17 3.47 12.87 16.15
C LYS A 17 2.63 11.73 16.71
N THR A 18 1.50 11.46 16.08
CA THR A 18 0.74 10.23 16.33
C THR A 18 0.58 9.42 15.07
N ILE A 19 0.72 8.10 15.18
CA ILE A 19 0.47 7.14 14.11
C ILE A 19 -0.63 6.20 14.60
N ASN A 20 -1.71 6.10 13.86
CA ASN A 20 -2.90 5.34 14.22
C ASN A 20 -3.40 5.70 15.64
N GLY A 21 -3.39 7.01 15.98
CA GLY A 21 -3.78 7.54 17.29
C GLY A 21 -2.79 7.28 18.43
N LEU A 22 -1.69 6.59 18.20
CA LEU A 22 -0.66 6.30 19.19
C LEU A 22 0.48 7.32 19.12
N THR A 23 0.84 7.91 20.24
CA THR A 23 1.95 8.88 20.33
C THR A 23 3.29 8.20 20.00
N VAL A 24 4.03 8.79 19.06
CA VAL A 24 5.41 8.41 18.79
C VAL A 24 6.32 9.20 19.72
N GLY A 25 7.11 8.49 20.54
CA GLY A 25 8.11 9.14 21.38
C GLY A 25 9.19 9.79 20.52
N LYS A 26 9.59 11.02 20.87
CA LYS A 26 10.54 11.84 20.10
C LYS A 26 11.83 11.12 19.69
N ALA A 27 12.33 10.19 20.51
CA ALA A 27 13.52 9.40 20.22
C ALA A 27 13.32 8.40 19.06
N TYR A 28 12.06 8.07 18.71
CA TYR A 28 11.72 7.11 17.69
C TYR A 28 11.28 7.77 16.38
N GLU A 29 10.97 9.08 16.37
CA GLU A 29 10.58 9.81 15.16
C GLU A 29 11.60 9.63 14.01
N PRO A 30 12.92 9.71 14.24
CA PRO A 30 13.89 9.52 13.16
C PRO A 30 14.00 8.09 12.60
N LEU A 31 13.35 7.13 13.24
CA LEU A 31 13.33 5.73 12.82
C LEU A 31 12.09 5.36 11.99
N LEU A 32 11.21 6.34 11.78
CA LEU A 32 9.93 6.13 11.09
C LEU A 32 9.84 7.05 9.88
N ASN A 33 9.56 6.48 8.75
CA ASN A 33 9.13 7.24 7.58
C ASN A 33 7.64 7.48 7.72
N SER A 34 7.24 8.71 7.94
CA SER A 34 5.85 9.11 8.06
C SER A 34 5.58 10.40 7.29
N PHE A 35 4.33 10.69 6.97
CA PHE A 35 3.92 11.91 6.28
C PHE A 35 2.59 12.43 6.84
N ASP A 36 2.41 13.74 6.79
CA ASP A 36 1.16 14.40 7.16
C ASP A 36 0.16 14.31 5.98
N PRO A 37 -0.97 13.59 6.11
CA PRO A 37 -1.93 13.46 5.02
C PRO A 37 -2.71 14.77 4.75
N TYR A 38 -2.57 15.79 5.57
CA TYR A 38 -3.23 17.09 5.42
C TYR A 38 -2.31 18.16 4.84
N ASP A 39 -0.99 17.97 4.92
CA ASP A 39 0.04 18.87 4.38
C ASP A 39 1.21 18.03 3.84
N VAL A 40 1.00 17.43 2.68
CA VAL A 40 1.96 16.45 2.12
C VAL A 40 3.12 17.08 1.35
N GLU A 41 3.10 18.38 1.06
CA GLU A 41 4.06 18.99 0.12
C GLU A 41 5.51 18.90 0.62
N GLU A 42 5.74 19.13 1.93
CA GLU A 42 7.07 19.01 2.53
C GLU A 42 7.56 17.54 2.52
N ASP A 43 6.66 16.62 2.85
CA ASP A 43 6.94 15.18 2.89
C ASP A 43 7.20 14.59 1.49
N LEU A 44 6.58 15.15 0.43
CA LEU A 44 6.89 14.74 -0.94
C LEU A 44 8.34 14.99 -1.31
N ALA A 45 8.90 16.13 -0.89
CA ALA A 45 10.31 16.44 -1.13
C ALA A 45 11.23 15.46 -0.40
N GLU A 46 10.88 15.07 0.83
CA GLU A 46 11.62 14.04 1.57
C GLU A 46 11.58 12.68 0.87
N MET A 47 10.39 12.22 0.46
CA MET A 47 10.22 10.97 -0.28
C MET A 47 11.03 10.95 -1.57
N GLN A 48 11.04 12.06 -2.32
CA GLN A 48 11.84 12.21 -3.54
C GLN A 48 13.35 12.16 -3.25
N ASN A 49 13.80 12.74 -2.14
CA ASN A 49 15.20 12.66 -1.69
C ASN A 49 15.58 11.22 -1.32
N VAL A 50 14.69 10.46 -0.68
CA VAL A 50 14.92 9.04 -0.40
C VAL A 50 15.12 8.26 -1.70
N VAL A 51 14.29 8.50 -2.71
CA VAL A 51 14.46 7.89 -4.04
C VAL A 51 15.79 8.28 -4.68
N ALA A 52 16.17 9.57 -4.60
CA ALA A 52 17.44 10.06 -5.14
C ALA A 52 18.65 9.38 -4.45
N ASN A 53 18.60 9.22 -3.13
CA ASN A 53 19.64 8.52 -2.37
C ASN A 53 19.73 7.04 -2.75
N MET A 54 18.57 6.34 -2.91
CA MET A 54 18.56 4.96 -3.39
C MET A 54 19.24 4.83 -4.77
N LYS A 55 18.96 5.76 -5.69
CA LYS A 55 19.58 5.77 -7.01
C LYS A 55 21.11 6.05 -6.92
N ALA A 56 21.53 6.94 -6.04
CA ALA A 56 22.94 7.21 -5.77
C ALA A 56 23.67 5.97 -5.21
N ASP A 57 22.96 5.17 -4.40
CA ASP A 57 23.42 3.86 -3.89
C ASP A 57 23.24 2.71 -4.88
N SER A 58 23.02 3.05 -6.18
CA SER A 58 22.90 2.09 -7.28
C SER A 58 21.67 1.19 -7.26
N ALA A 59 20.57 1.63 -6.62
CA ALA A 59 19.29 0.95 -6.77
C ALA A 59 18.76 1.17 -8.19
N GLU A 60 18.56 0.08 -8.92
CA GLU A 60 18.09 0.09 -10.30
C GLU A 60 16.57 -0.12 -10.40
N PHE A 61 15.92 -0.61 -9.33
CA PHE A 61 14.48 -0.85 -9.22
C PHE A 61 14.01 -0.46 -7.83
N ILE A 62 12.96 0.36 -7.73
CA ILE A 62 12.53 0.97 -6.46
C ILE A 62 11.07 0.65 -6.18
N VAL A 63 10.83 0.13 -4.97
CA VAL A 63 9.50 -0.25 -4.48
C VAL A 63 9.16 0.56 -3.24
N PHE A 64 7.98 1.15 -3.22
CA PHE A 64 7.39 1.81 -2.06
C PHE A 64 6.23 1.00 -1.50
N VAL A 65 6.17 0.89 -0.18
CA VAL A 65 5.03 0.32 0.54
C VAL A 65 4.38 1.44 1.34
N MET A 66 3.11 1.73 1.04
CA MET A 66 2.41 2.89 1.56
C MET A 66 1.24 2.48 2.46
N HIS A 67 1.23 2.99 3.67
CA HIS A 67 0.09 2.92 4.58
C HIS A 67 -0.62 4.28 4.58
N TRP A 68 -1.66 4.42 3.74
CA TRP A 68 -2.23 5.71 3.35
C TRP A 68 -3.72 5.66 3.03
N GLY A 69 -4.32 6.82 2.79
CA GLY A 69 -5.69 6.93 2.30
C GLY A 69 -6.71 7.08 3.40
N VAL A 70 -7.96 6.79 3.08
CA VAL A 70 -9.10 6.94 3.98
C VAL A 70 -9.79 5.59 4.14
N GLU A 71 -10.04 5.19 5.40
CA GLU A 71 -10.69 3.93 5.72
C GLU A 71 -12.04 3.76 4.99
N TYR A 72 -12.27 2.57 4.49
CA TYR A 72 -13.52 2.09 3.86
C TYR A 72 -13.93 2.83 2.59
N LYS A 73 -13.05 3.62 2.00
CA LYS A 73 -13.29 4.27 0.70
C LYS A 73 -12.78 3.40 -0.44
N PRO A 74 -13.64 3.01 -1.40
CA PRO A 74 -13.24 2.15 -2.51
C PRO A 74 -12.47 2.88 -3.62
N GLN A 75 -12.38 4.20 -3.53
CA GLN A 75 -11.61 5.04 -4.45
C GLN A 75 -10.45 5.70 -3.71
N PRO A 76 -9.30 5.84 -4.36
CA PRO A 76 -8.17 6.54 -3.78
C PRO A 76 -8.50 8.02 -3.53
N SER A 77 -7.98 8.56 -2.43
CA SER A 77 -8.08 9.98 -2.13
C SER A 77 -7.18 10.81 -3.06
N ASN A 78 -7.45 12.12 -3.15
CA ASN A 78 -6.60 13.04 -3.89
C ASN A 78 -5.14 13.01 -3.41
N ASN A 79 -4.92 12.85 -2.11
CA ASN A 79 -3.57 12.75 -1.54
C ASN A 79 -2.85 11.46 -1.95
N GLN A 80 -3.56 10.33 -1.99
CA GLN A 80 -2.97 9.09 -2.52
C GLN A 80 -2.53 9.28 -3.98
N MET A 81 -3.37 9.90 -4.81
CA MET A 81 -3.05 10.16 -6.22
C MET A 81 -1.89 11.15 -6.37
N LEU A 82 -1.84 12.20 -5.52
CA LEU A 82 -0.76 13.19 -5.52
C LEU A 82 0.58 12.55 -5.14
N VAL A 83 0.61 11.78 -4.06
CA VAL A 83 1.81 11.06 -3.61
C VAL A 83 2.26 10.04 -4.67
N ALA A 84 1.34 9.25 -5.23
CA ALA A 84 1.67 8.29 -6.27
C ALA A 84 2.28 8.95 -7.51
N LYS A 85 1.75 10.11 -7.92
CA LYS A 85 2.30 10.90 -9.03
C LYS A 85 3.69 11.42 -8.72
N ALA A 86 3.92 11.99 -7.53
CA ALA A 86 5.23 12.50 -7.13
C ALA A 86 6.30 11.38 -7.05
N LEU A 87 5.91 10.19 -6.58
CA LEU A 87 6.78 9.01 -6.57
C LEU A 87 7.08 8.51 -7.99
N ASN A 88 6.10 8.54 -8.92
CA ASN A 88 6.34 8.26 -10.34
C ASN A 88 7.32 9.28 -10.95
N GLU A 89 7.16 10.56 -10.67
CA GLU A 89 8.07 11.63 -11.14
C GLU A 89 9.49 11.44 -10.60
N ALA A 90 9.63 10.94 -9.37
CA ALA A 90 10.92 10.57 -8.78
C ALA A 90 11.51 9.28 -9.38
N GLY A 91 10.71 8.45 -10.05
CA GLY A 91 11.11 7.22 -10.72
C GLY A 91 11.03 5.98 -9.82
N VAL A 92 9.99 5.89 -9.00
CA VAL A 92 9.58 4.67 -8.31
C VAL A 92 8.91 3.72 -9.31
N ASP A 93 9.24 2.43 -9.28
CA ASP A 93 8.74 1.44 -10.23
C ASP A 93 7.42 0.80 -9.76
N VAL A 94 7.29 0.57 -8.44
CA VAL A 94 6.13 -0.12 -7.86
C VAL A 94 5.70 0.53 -6.55
N ILE A 95 4.38 0.70 -6.37
CA ILE A 95 3.77 1.17 -5.12
C ILE A 95 2.73 0.15 -4.67
N PHE A 96 2.92 -0.40 -3.47
CA PHE A 96 1.94 -1.24 -2.79
C PHE A 96 1.27 -0.46 -1.66
N GLY A 97 -0.03 -0.23 -1.77
CA GLY A 97 -0.83 0.52 -0.81
C GLY A 97 -1.64 -0.37 0.14
N SER A 98 -1.85 0.13 1.34
CA SER A 98 -2.67 -0.48 2.40
C SER A 98 -3.31 0.61 3.26
N HIS A 99 -4.11 0.24 4.26
CA HIS A 99 -4.83 1.05 5.22
C HIS A 99 -6.34 1.19 4.94
N PRO A 100 -6.85 1.44 3.72
CA PRO A 100 -8.29 1.63 3.53
C PRO A 100 -9.18 0.46 3.96
N HIS A 101 -8.60 -0.69 4.27
CA HIS A 101 -9.32 -1.93 4.64
C HIS A 101 -10.30 -2.45 3.59
N VAL A 102 -10.30 -1.86 2.42
CA VAL A 102 -11.03 -2.28 1.24
C VAL A 102 -10.10 -2.23 0.03
N VAL A 103 -10.34 -3.08 -0.96
CA VAL A 103 -9.57 -3.06 -2.20
C VAL A 103 -9.89 -1.76 -2.95
N GLN A 104 -8.86 -1.06 -3.38
CA GLN A 104 -8.93 0.10 -4.27
C GLN A 104 -8.36 -0.27 -5.64
N PRO A 105 -8.57 0.56 -6.68
CA PRO A 105 -8.01 0.32 -8.02
C PRO A 105 -6.52 0.03 -8.03
N ILE A 106 -6.11 -0.76 -9.00
CA ILE A 106 -4.73 -0.90 -9.45
C ILE A 106 -4.58 -0.18 -10.78
N ASP A 107 -3.45 0.49 -11.00
CA ASP A 107 -3.24 1.31 -12.18
C ASP A 107 -1.75 1.37 -12.58
N PHE A 108 -1.49 1.92 -13.75
CA PHE A 108 -0.17 2.31 -14.22
C PHE A 108 -0.12 3.82 -14.45
N ILE A 109 0.76 4.49 -13.73
CA ILE A 109 1.01 5.92 -13.90
C ILE A 109 2.19 6.08 -14.85
N VAL A 110 2.00 6.83 -15.93
CA VAL A 110 3.05 7.13 -16.91
C VAL A 110 3.49 8.58 -16.72
N ASN A 111 4.78 8.80 -16.58
CA ASN A 111 5.38 10.13 -16.59
C ASN A 111 5.47 10.64 -18.03
N ASP A 112 4.78 11.72 -18.33
CA ASP A 112 4.70 12.27 -19.69
C ASP A 112 6.07 12.70 -20.25
N SER A 113 6.98 13.16 -19.38
CA SER A 113 8.29 13.67 -19.78
C SER A 113 9.33 12.59 -19.98
N THR A 114 9.35 11.58 -19.09
CA THR A 114 10.39 10.53 -19.08
C THR A 114 9.89 9.21 -19.66
N GLN A 115 8.57 9.07 -19.84
CA GLN A 115 7.89 7.81 -20.19
C GLN A 115 8.10 6.71 -19.14
N HIS A 116 8.57 7.07 -17.92
CA HIS A 116 8.69 6.15 -16.82
C HIS A 116 7.30 5.69 -16.36
N MET A 117 7.15 4.40 -16.15
CA MET A 117 5.88 3.78 -15.77
C MET A 117 5.97 3.23 -14.35
N THR A 118 5.06 3.63 -13.47
CA THR A 118 4.92 3.12 -12.11
C THR A 118 3.65 2.28 -12.00
N PHE A 119 3.80 1.05 -11.57
CA PHE A 119 2.65 0.25 -11.14
C PHE A 119 2.19 0.68 -9.74
N VAL A 120 0.90 0.90 -9.54
CA VAL A 120 0.33 1.23 -8.24
C VAL A 120 -0.87 0.35 -7.91
N ALA A 121 -0.82 -0.31 -6.74
CA ALA A 121 -1.98 -0.88 -6.08
C ALA A 121 -2.35 0.08 -4.94
N TYR A 122 -3.39 0.91 -5.12
CA TYR A 122 -3.75 1.94 -4.13
C TYR A 122 -4.15 1.38 -2.78
N SER A 123 -4.84 0.25 -2.76
CA SER A 123 -5.06 -0.55 -1.54
C SER A 123 -5.32 -2.01 -1.91
N MET A 124 -4.60 -2.89 -1.24
CA MET A 124 -4.77 -4.34 -1.39
C MET A 124 -5.86 -4.90 -0.46
N GLY A 125 -6.59 -4.06 0.27
CA GLY A 125 -7.62 -4.50 1.22
C GLY A 125 -7.05 -5.25 2.42
N ASN A 126 -7.84 -6.16 2.98
CA ASN A 126 -7.47 -6.96 4.15
C ASN A 126 -6.93 -8.33 3.73
N PHE A 127 -5.66 -8.62 4.01
CA PHE A 127 -5.11 -9.96 3.76
C PHE A 127 -5.58 -10.96 4.82
N ILE A 128 -5.50 -10.60 6.12
CA ILE A 128 -6.12 -11.34 7.22
C ILE A 128 -6.67 -10.33 8.22
N SER A 129 -7.97 -10.43 8.54
CA SER A 129 -8.65 -9.45 9.37
C SER A 129 -9.88 -10.05 10.05
N ASN A 130 -10.29 -9.45 11.16
CA ASN A 130 -11.60 -9.70 11.78
C ASN A 130 -12.60 -8.57 11.48
N GLN A 131 -12.30 -7.66 10.56
CA GLN A 131 -13.27 -6.69 10.06
C GLN A 131 -14.22 -7.41 9.10
N ARG A 132 -15.49 -7.45 9.48
CA ARG A 132 -16.51 -8.21 8.79
C ARG A 132 -17.80 -7.41 8.68
N TYR A 133 -18.72 -7.85 7.82
CA TYR A 133 -20.00 -7.18 7.67
C TYR A 133 -20.74 -7.02 9.01
N GLU A 134 -20.71 -8.04 9.88
CA GLU A 134 -21.42 -8.00 11.16
C GLU A 134 -20.94 -6.86 12.08
N SER A 135 -19.65 -6.50 12.00
CA SER A 135 -19.05 -5.43 12.82
C SER A 135 -18.92 -4.10 12.09
N MET A 136 -18.65 -4.12 10.78
CA MET A 136 -18.32 -2.93 10.00
C MET A 136 -19.47 -2.43 9.13
N GLN A 137 -20.53 -3.24 8.94
CA GLN A 137 -21.64 -3.00 7.98
C GLN A 137 -21.11 -2.73 6.55
N ASN A 138 -19.98 -3.35 6.21
CA ASN A 138 -19.31 -3.21 4.92
C ASN A 138 -18.76 -4.58 4.48
N TYR A 139 -19.32 -5.14 3.43
CA TYR A 139 -18.89 -6.44 2.89
C TYR A 139 -17.45 -6.39 2.33
N ASN A 140 -17.02 -5.25 1.80
CA ASN A 140 -15.72 -5.12 1.16
C ASN A 140 -14.54 -5.27 2.13
N THR A 141 -14.79 -5.24 3.46
CA THR A 141 -13.74 -5.42 4.48
C THR A 141 -13.33 -6.88 4.67
N GLU A 142 -14.04 -7.82 4.06
CA GLU A 142 -13.68 -9.24 4.06
C GLU A 142 -12.80 -9.62 2.87
N ASP A 143 -12.70 -8.71 1.90
CA ASP A 143 -11.98 -8.93 0.65
C ASP A 143 -10.54 -8.38 0.73
N GLY A 144 -9.65 -9.07 0.06
CA GLY A 144 -8.27 -8.67 -0.11
C GLY A 144 -7.77 -8.97 -1.51
N LEU A 145 -6.57 -8.51 -1.77
CA LEU A 145 -5.88 -8.71 -3.04
C LEU A 145 -4.43 -9.11 -2.75
N TYR A 146 -4.05 -10.31 -3.18
CA TYR A 146 -2.64 -10.66 -3.30
C TYR A 146 -2.14 -10.09 -4.63
N VAL A 147 -1.09 -9.28 -4.58
CA VAL A 147 -0.47 -8.68 -5.76
C VAL A 147 0.99 -9.08 -5.81
N GLY A 148 1.45 -9.52 -6.97
CA GLY A 148 2.84 -9.83 -7.21
C GLY A 148 3.35 -9.16 -8.49
N VAL A 149 4.65 -8.93 -8.52
CA VAL A 149 5.35 -8.38 -9.68
C VAL A 149 6.51 -9.30 -10.06
N GLU A 150 6.70 -9.49 -11.35
CA GLU A 150 7.86 -10.16 -11.90
C GLU A 150 8.77 -9.11 -12.54
N ILE A 151 10.05 -9.14 -12.14
CA ILE A 151 11.08 -8.23 -12.63
C ILE A 151 12.06 -9.04 -13.44
N GLU A 152 12.40 -8.56 -14.64
CA GLU A 152 13.47 -9.15 -15.44
C GLU A 152 14.46 -8.08 -15.91
N LYS A 153 15.62 -8.48 -16.37
CA LYS A 153 16.57 -7.57 -16.99
C LYS A 153 16.29 -7.48 -18.50
N ASP A 154 16.19 -6.26 -19.00
CA ASP A 154 16.03 -5.99 -20.43
C ASP A 154 17.32 -6.25 -21.24
N GLY A 155 17.28 -6.01 -22.54
CA GLY A 155 18.43 -6.16 -23.43
C GLY A 155 19.64 -5.27 -23.10
N ASN A 156 19.45 -4.25 -22.26
CA ASN A 156 20.49 -3.35 -21.76
C ASN A 156 20.94 -3.70 -20.33
N ASN A 157 20.54 -4.87 -19.83
CA ASN A 157 20.81 -5.36 -18.47
C ASN A 157 20.17 -4.47 -17.36
N LYS A 158 19.10 -3.73 -17.68
CA LYS A 158 18.34 -2.93 -16.71
C LYS A 158 17.11 -3.69 -16.22
N PRO A 159 16.81 -3.66 -14.91
CA PRO A 159 15.60 -4.29 -14.39
C PRO A 159 14.37 -3.52 -14.88
N VAL A 160 13.39 -4.25 -15.35
CA VAL A 160 12.10 -3.74 -15.81
C VAL A 160 10.97 -4.58 -15.25
N LEU A 161 9.83 -3.97 -15.02
CA LEU A 161 8.62 -4.66 -14.64
C LEU A 161 8.13 -5.48 -15.84
N LYS A 162 8.25 -6.81 -15.75
CA LYS A 162 7.84 -7.73 -16.81
C LYS A 162 6.36 -8.03 -16.76
N GLN A 163 5.87 -8.34 -15.58
CA GLN A 163 4.50 -8.77 -15.37
C GLN A 163 3.99 -8.38 -13.99
N VAL A 164 2.71 -8.03 -13.93
CA VAL A 164 1.93 -7.94 -12.70
C VAL A 164 0.89 -9.05 -12.70
N PHE A 165 0.74 -9.71 -11.58
CA PHE A 165 -0.32 -10.68 -11.36
C PHE A 165 -1.03 -10.40 -10.05
N TYR A 166 -2.30 -10.78 -9.97
CA TYR A 166 -3.07 -10.60 -8.75
C TYR A 166 -4.03 -11.77 -8.55
N GLU A 167 -4.32 -12.07 -7.31
CA GLU A 167 -5.30 -13.05 -6.87
C GLU A 167 -6.22 -12.39 -5.85
N PRO A 168 -7.52 -12.22 -6.14
CA PRO A 168 -8.47 -11.80 -5.13
C PRO A 168 -8.56 -12.84 -4.01
N THR A 169 -8.63 -12.37 -2.78
CA THR A 169 -8.70 -13.21 -1.58
C THR A 169 -9.89 -12.84 -0.73
N TRP A 170 -10.33 -13.78 0.07
CA TRP A 170 -11.38 -13.60 1.05
C TRP A 170 -10.94 -14.17 2.39
N VAL A 171 -11.28 -13.50 3.49
CA VAL A 171 -10.96 -13.95 4.83
C VAL A 171 -12.09 -14.84 5.34
N ASN A 172 -11.89 -16.14 5.27
CA ASN A 172 -12.80 -17.12 5.87
C ASN A 172 -12.62 -17.15 7.39
N ARG A 173 -13.70 -16.86 8.12
CA ARG A 173 -13.74 -17.02 9.57
C ARG A 173 -14.69 -18.17 9.94
N TYR A 174 -14.17 -19.15 10.62
CA TYR A 174 -14.99 -20.27 11.11
C TYR A 174 -14.69 -20.58 12.58
N LYS A 175 -15.63 -21.28 13.22
CA LYS A 175 -15.52 -21.66 14.62
C LYS A 175 -15.21 -23.15 14.73
N LYS A 176 -14.21 -23.48 15.56
CA LYS A 176 -13.87 -24.86 15.92
C LYS A 176 -13.78 -24.98 17.45
N GLY A 177 -14.75 -25.63 18.08
CA GLY A 177 -14.95 -25.55 19.53
C GLY A 177 -15.30 -24.11 19.92
N ASP A 178 -14.60 -23.56 20.92
CA ASP A 178 -14.83 -22.19 21.40
C ASP A 178 -13.91 -21.14 20.75
N LYS A 179 -13.07 -21.54 19.79
CA LYS A 179 -12.09 -20.66 19.13
C LYS A 179 -12.51 -20.33 17.71
N TYR A 180 -12.26 -19.06 17.32
CA TYR A 180 -12.33 -18.63 15.93
C TYR A 180 -11.00 -18.86 15.22
N TYR A 181 -11.09 -19.27 13.98
CA TYR A 181 -9.97 -19.44 13.05
C TYR A 181 -10.20 -18.54 11.85
N PHE A 182 -9.11 -18.07 11.28
CA PHE A 182 -9.11 -17.19 10.11
C PHE A 182 -8.20 -17.80 9.06
N GLU A 183 -8.68 -17.87 7.84
CA GLU A 183 -7.95 -18.39 6.69
C GLU A 183 -8.08 -17.43 5.53
N VAL A 184 -6.97 -17.16 4.85
CA VAL A 184 -6.97 -16.42 3.60
C VAL A 184 -7.27 -17.41 2.48
N VAL A 185 -8.39 -17.25 1.80
CA VAL A 185 -8.84 -18.14 0.74
C VAL A 185 -8.80 -17.39 -0.58
N PRO A 186 -8.08 -17.89 -1.61
CA PRO A 186 -8.20 -17.36 -2.96
C PRO A 186 -9.65 -17.43 -3.46
N ALA A 187 -10.16 -16.32 -4.01
CA ALA A 187 -11.57 -16.22 -4.37
C ALA A 187 -12.03 -17.26 -5.40
N ARG A 188 -11.13 -17.68 -6.31
CA ARG A 188 -11.39 -18.76 -7.28
C ARG A 188 -11.71 -20.08 -6.59
N ILE A 189 -10.98 -20.44 -5.51
CA ILE A 189 -11.20 -21.68 -4.75
C ILE A 189 -12.49 -21.60 -3.94
N ALA A 190 -12.79 -20.42 -3.37
CA ALA A 190 -14.04 -20.21 -2.64
C ALA A 190 -15.28 -20.39 -3.53
N LYS A 191 -15.19 -20.05 -4.82
CA LYS A 191 -16.26 -20.26 -5.79
C LYS A 191 -16.48 -21.75 -6.10
N GLU A 192 -15.39 -22.49 -6.37
CA GLU A 192 -15.43 -23.93 -6.67
C GLU A 192 -16.06 -24.73 -5.51
N ASN A 193 -15.76 -24.37 -4.26
CA ASN A 193 -16.31 -25.04 -3.07
C ASN A 193 -17.77 -24.71 -2.75
N LYS A 194 -18.36 -23.68 -3.37
CA LYS A 194 -19.81 -23.36 -3.22
C LYS A 194 -20.69 -24.15 -4.19
N GLU A 195 -20.13 -24.74 -5.21
CA GLU A 195 -20.82 -25.56 -6.21
C GLU A 195 -20.72 -27.07 -5.90
N ALA A 196 -20.04 -27.46 -4.83
CA ALA A 196 -19.92 -28.83 -4.30
C ALA A 196 -20.75 -28.99 -3.01
#